data_5b3d9063ebd11acc71c05448b8743cca
#
_entry.id   5b3d9063ebd11acc71c05448b8743cca
#
_cell.length_a   1.000
_cell.length_b   1.000
_cell.length_c   1.000
_cell.angle_alpha   90.00
_cell.angle_beta   90.00
_cell.angle_gamma   90.00
#
_symmetry.space_group_name_H-M   'P 1'
#
loop_
_entity.id
_entity.type
_entity.pdbx_description
1 polymer ?
#
loop_
_entity_poly.entity_id
_entity_poly.type
_entity_poly.pdbx_seq_one_letter_code
_entity_poly.pdbx_strand_id
1 'polypeptide(L)'
;MTYPKIELHVHLEGTVRPHTLLEIARRNDYALPADSVEGLQALYEFRDFAHFIEVWILTTNALLTALDFQQVVVDYAKEAASHGAVYVEGIFSPAERARRGVDWDEIYSGYCDGADEARELYGVEVRLTPDIPRGFGLDEAEATVRYAGKYRDRGVLGIGLGGLEAEFPPEPYERVFSEARAAGLASVPHAGEAAGPESIRGALEALGAKRVRHGIRAVEDAGLLQEIVDRRVVLDVCPLSNLRTRVVRDLAEHPLPQLVGSGALCSISTDDPAMFGTDLTKDYAAACSFGLEPSDFYTAGLEGALCDAPTLSRLREVGDEFEWERVSAADVEVT
;
A
#
# COMPACT_ATOMS: atom_id res chain seq x y z
N MET A 1 19.89 12.27 7.11
CA MET A 1 20.42 10.86 7.14
C MET A 1 19.29 9.91 6.77
N THR A 2 19.55 8.91 5.92
CA THR A 2 18.52 7.92 5.58
C THR A 2 18.46 6.87 6.69
N TYR A 3 17.30 6.61 7.27
CA TYR A 3 17.08 5.60 8.29
C TYR A 3 16.18 4.46 7.73
N PRO A 4 16.26 3.23 8.31
CA PRO A 4 15.50 2.10 7.80
C PRO A 4 13.99 2.32 7.96
N LYS A 5 13.24 1.92 6.93
CA LYS A 5 11.78 2.02 6.88
C LYS A 5 11.15 0.71 6.45
N ILE A 6 9.97 0.43 6.99
CA ILE A 6 9.08 -0.65 6.56
C ILE A 6 7.83 0.00 6.01
N GLU A 7 7.45 -0.35 4.79
CA GLU A 7 6.25 0.15 4.14
C GLU A 7 5.27 -0.99 3.87
N LEU A 8 4.08 -0.91 4.44
CA LEU A 8 3.08 -1.98 4.42
C LEU A 8 1.88 -1.70 3.51
N HIS A 9 1.82 -0.49 2.93
CA HIS A 9 0.68 -0.04 2.15
C HIS A 9 1.11 0.88 1.00
N VAL A 10 1.38 0.29 -0.14
CA VAL A 10 1.66 1.01 -1.39
C VAL A 10 1.03 0.29 -2.57
N HIS A 11 0.23 1.00 -3.36
CA HIS A 11 -0.34 0.49 -4.61
C HIS A 11 0.71 0.56 -5.71
N LEU A 12 1.16 -0.59 -6.21
CA LEU A 12 2.21 -0.65 -7.24
C LEU A 12 1.81 0.09 -8.52
N GLU A 13 0.54 0.06 -8.91
CA GLU A 13 0.04 0.87 -10.01
C GLU A 13 0.14 2.38 -9.72
N GLY A 14 0.01 2.78 -8.46
CA GLY A 14 0.14 4.16 -7.98
C GLY A 14 1.58 4.66 -7.86
N THR A 15 2.57 3.76 -8.04
CA THR A 15 4.00 4.12 -8.05
C THR A 15 4.53 4.53 -9.42
N VAL A 16 3.74 4.34 -10.48
CA VAL A 16 4.19 4.53 -11.87
C VAL A 16 4.48 6.00 -12.14
N ARG A 17 5.75 6.37 -12.12
CA ARG A 17 6.21 7.74 -12.42
C ARG A 17 6.08 8.04 -13.92
N PRO A 18 5.98 9.31 -14.36
CA PRO A 18 5.83 9.69 -15.75
C PRO A 18 6.87 9.11 -16.69
N HIS A 19 8.13 8.95 -16.28
CA HIS A 19 9.17 8.36 -17.11
C HIS A 19 8.94 6.85 -17.32
N THR A 20 8.59 6.11 -16.28
CA THR A 20 8.24 4.69 -16.35
C THR A 20 7.00 4.48 -17.24
N LEU A 21 5.96 5.31 -17.06
CA LEU A 21 4.76 5.28 -17.91
C LEU A 21 5.10 5.46 -19.39
N LEU A 22 5.97 6.43 -19.71
CA LEU A 22 6.37 6.72 -21.09
C LEU A 22 7.13 5.55 -21.72
N GLU A 23 8.01 4.90 -20.97
CA GLU A 23 8.75 3.72 -21.43
C GLU A 23 7.83 2.53 -21.69
N ILE A 24 6.94 2.23 -20.77
CA ILE A 24 5.96 1.13 -20.88
C ILE A 24 5.02 1.38 -22.07
N ALA A 25 4.49 2.60 -22.20
CA ALA A 25 3.57 2.94 -23.28
C ALA A 25 4.24 2.83 -24.66
N ARG A 26 5.51 3.25 -24.79
CA ARG A 26 6.28 3.09 -26.03
C ARG A 26 6.53 1.62 -26.38
N ARG A 27 6.84 0.80 -25.38
CA ARG A 27 7.02 -0.64 -25.56
C ARG A 27 5.75 -1.34 -26.05
N ASN A 28 4.60 -0.92 -25.53
CA ASN A 28 3.30 -1.52 -25.81
C ASN A 28 2.53 -0.86 -26.96
N ASP A 29 3.14 0.11 -27.66
CA ASP A 29 2.46 0.93 -28.67
C ASP A 29 1.14 1.53 -28.16
N TYR A 30 1.14 1.91 -26.86
CA TYR A 30 -0.02 2.48 -26.18
C TYR A 30 -0.02 4.00 -26.29
N ALA A 31 -1.12 4.56 -26.81
CA ALA A 31 -1.24 6.00 -27.01
C ALA A 31 -1.45 6.73 -25.68
N LEU A 32 -0.54 7.65 -25.35
CA LEU A 32 -0.65 8.58 -24.25
C LEU A 32 -1.05 9.99 -24.73
N PRO A 33 -1.64 10.83 -23.87
CA PRO A 33 -2.02 12.21 -24.22
C PRO A 33 -0.81 13.15 -24.38
N ALA A 34 0.38 12.72 -23.96
CA ALA A 34 1.65 13.42 -24.15
C ALA A 34 2.78 12.42 -24.43
N ASP A 35 3.80 12.85 -25.16
CA ASP A 35 4.94 12.04 -25.61
C ASP A 35 6.25 12.39 -24.89
N SER A 36 6.18 13.25 -23.87
CA SER A 36 7.31 13.66 -23.03
C SER A 36 7.01 13.48 -21.54
N VAL A 37 8.07 13.37 -20.73
CA VAL A 37 7.97 13.24 -19.26
C VAL A 37 7.29 14.47 -18.68
N GLU A 38 7.66 15.67 -19.12
CA GLU A 38 7.09 16.94 -18.64
C GLU A 38 5.60 17.04 -18.98
N GLY A 39 5.19 16.62 -20.19
CA GLY A 39 3.78 16.59 -20.59
C GLY A 39 2.95 15.62 -19.76
N LEU A 40 3.52 14.45 -19.41
CA LEU A 40 2.88 13.47 -18.53
C LEU A 40 2.86 13.93 -17.09
N GLN A 41 3.91 14.61 -16.62
CA GLN A 41 3.97 15.18 -15.26
C GLN A 41 2.79 16.12 -14.98
N ALA A 42 2.40 16.92 -15.95
CA ALA A 42 1.26 17.82 -15.81
C ALA A 42 -0.08 17.10 -15.61
N LEU A 43 -0.22 15.84 -16.01
CA LEU A 43 -1.43 15.04 -15.79
C LEU A 43 -1.58 14.62 -14.33
N TYR A 44 -0.47 14.50 -13.57
CA TYR A 44 -0.46 14.14 -12.17
C TYR A 44 -0.81 15.32 -11.24
N GLU A 45 -1.06 16.51 -11.81
CA GLU A 45 -1.64 17.65 -11.10
C GLU A 45 -3.17 17.58 -11.18
N PHE A 46 -3.79 16.87 -10.23
CA PHE A 46 -5.22 16.61 -10.27
C PHE A 46 -6.04 17.86 -9.93
N ARG A 47 -7.06 18.14 -10.73
CA ARG A 47 -8.05 19.21 -10.52
C ARG A 47 -9.08 18.80 -9.46
N ASP A 48 -9.49 17.54 -9.51
CA ASP A 48 -10.52 16.94 -8.65
C ASP A 48 -10.38 15.41 -8.67
N PHE A 49 -11.19 14.72 -7.87
CA PHE A 49 -11.18 13.26 -7.77
C PHE A 49 -11.52 12.55 -9.09
N ALA A 50 -12.41 13.13 -9.92
CA ALA A 50 -12.73 12.53 -11.21
C ALA A 50 -11.51 12.54 -12.14
N HIS A 51 -10.75 13.63 -12.16
CA HIS A 51 -9.50 13.71 -12.92
C HIS A 51 -8.42 12.75 -12.40
N PHE A 52 -8.33 12.56 -11.07
CA PHE A 52 -7.47 11.51 -10.49
C PHE A 52 -7.83 10.13 -11.06
N ILE A 53 -9.11 9.75 -11.07
CA ILE A 53 -9.55 8.45 -11.61
C ILE A 53 -9.26 8.33 -13.11
N GLU A 54 -9.43 9.40 -13.90
CA GLU A 54 -9.08 9.41 -15.34
C GLU A 54 -7.58 9.11 -15.54
N VAL A 55 -6.71 9.76 -14.77
CA VAL A 55 -5.26 9.55 -14.83
C VAL A 55 -4.87 8.16 -14.33
N TRP A 56 -5.48 7.69 -13.24
CA TRP A 56 -5.31 6.32 -12.75
C TRP A 56 -5.62 5.29 -13.83
N ILE A 57 -6.79 5.41 -14.47
CA ILE A 57 -7.20 4.51 -15.56
C ILE A 57 -6.21 4.59 -16.73
N LEU A 58 -5.79 5.79 -17.12
CA LEU A 58 -4.85 6.01 -18.21
C LEU A 58 -3.52 5.28 -17.92
N THR A 59 -2.95 5.51 -16.75
CA THR A 59 -1.66 4.96 -16.33
C THR A 59 -1.71 3.44 -16.27
N THR A 60 -2.68 2.90 -15.54
CA THR A 60 -2.79 1.47 -15.31
C THR A 60 -3.16 0.69 -16.57
N ASN A 61 -3.84 1.32 -17.54
CA ASN A 61 -4.18 0.68 -18.82
C ASN A 61 -2.98 0.49 -19.77
N ALA A 62 -1.87 1.15 -19.53
CA ALA A 62 -0.64 0.93 -20.27
C ALA A 62 0.07 -0.37 -19.87
N LEU A 63 -0.27 -0.96 -18.71
CA LEU A 63 0.32 -2.19 -18.18
C LEU A 63 -0.37 -3.41 -18.81
N LEU A 64 0.31 -4.12 -19.74
CA LEU A 64 -0.26 -5.17 -20.56
C LEU A 64 0.46 -6.51 -20.46
N THR A 65 1.73 -6.53 -20.06
CA THR A 65 2.59 -7.72 -20.08
C THR A 65 3.28 -7.95 -18.74
N ALA A 66 3.75 -9.17 -18.47
CA ALA A 66 4.54 -9.48 -17.26
C ALA A 66 5.73 -8.54 -17.09
N LEU A 67 6.38 -8.15 -18.19
CA LEU A 67 7.51 -7.21 -18.16
C LEU A 67 7.11 -5.83 -17.65
N ASP A 68 5.88 -5.38 -17.90
CA ASP A 68 5.40 -4.09 -17.41
C ASP A 68 5.21 -4.12 -15.89
N PHE A 69 4.59 -5.19 -15.38
CA PHE A 69 4.39 -5.38 -13.94
C PHE A 69 5.72 -5.57 -13.20
N GLN A 70 6.66 -6.30 -13.80
CA GLN A 70 8.04 -6.46 -13.29
C GLN A 70 8.73 -5.09 -13.18
N GLN A 71 8.71 -4.29 -14.25
CA GLN A 71 9.32 -2.96 -14.28
C GLN A 71 8.76 -2.03 -13.20
N VAL A 72 7.44 -2.04 -12.99
CA VAL A 72 6.79 -1.22 -11.95
C VAL A 72 7.38 -1.53 -10.56
N VAL A 73 7.52 -2.81 -10.22
CA VAL A 73 8.09 -3.20 -8.92
C VAL A 73 9.55 -2.79 -8.79
N VAL A 74 10.35 -3.03 -9.83
CA VAL A 74 11.80 -2.74 -9.85
C VAL A 74 12.05 -1.23 -9.73
N ASP A 75 11.31 -0.41 -10.50
CA ASP A 75 11.44 1.04 -10.46
C ASP A 75 11.02 1.59 -9.09
N TYR A 76 9.92 1.08 -8.52
CA TYR A 76 9.51 1.48 -7.18
C TYR A 76 10.51 1.05 -6.12
N ALA A 77 10.99 -0.19 -6.14
CA ALA A 77 11.97 -0.66 -5.17
C ALA A 77 13.26 0.17 -5.18
N LYS A 78 13.70 0.62 -6.36
CA LYS A 78 14.83 1.55 -6.50
C LYS A 78 14.54 2.88 -5.79
N GLU A 79 13.35 3.44 -5.98
CA GLU A 79 12.93 4.67 -5.32
C GLU A 79 12.84 4.46 -3.80
N ALA A 80 12.12 3.43 -3.36
CA ALA A 80 11.93 3.10 -1.94
C ALA A 80 13.26 2.86 -1.21
N ALA A 81 14.21 2.15 -1.85
CA ALA A 81 15.57 1.97 -1.31
C ALA A 81 16.29 3.30 -1.09
N SER A 82 16.14 4.27 -2.01
CA SER A 82 16.75 5.60 -1.87
C SER A 82 16.18 6.38 -0.68
N HIS A 83 14.98 6.04 -0.25
CA HIS A 83 14.30 6.57 0.94
C HIS A 83 14.52 5.73 2.20
N GLY A 84 15.29 4.65 2.12
CA GLY A 84 15.64 3.80 3.26
C GLY A 84 14.68 2.62 3.49
N ALA A 85 13.79 2.30 2.55
CA ALA A 85 12.97 1.12 2.70
C ALA A 85 13.83 -0.16 2.66
N VAL A 86 13.59 -1.05 3.60
CA VAL A 86 14.21 -2.38 3.69
C VAL A 86 13.20 -3.50 3.44
N TYR A 87 11.90 -3.17 3.56
CA TYR A 87 10.78 -4.08 3.35
C TYR A 87 9.56 -3.29 2.84
N VAL A 88 8.89 -3.85 1.83
CA VAL A 88 7.70 -3.28 1.20
C VAL A 88 6.63 -4.35 1.02
N GLU A 89 5.37 -4.06 1.33
CA GLU A 89 4.22 -4.84 0.90
C GLU A 89 3.47 -4.10 -0.20
N GLY A 90 3.70 -4.54 -1.44
CA GLY A 90 3.10 -3.97 -2.64
C GLY A 90 1.69 -4.50 -2.88
N ILE A 91 0.77 -3.59 -3.10
CA ILE A 91 -0.62 -3.85 -3.46
C ILE A 91 -0.75 -3.77 -4.98
N PHE A 92 -1.60 -4.61 -5.58
CA PHE A 92 -1.98 -4.49 -6.97
C PHE A 92 -3.41 -4.99 -7.19
N SER A 93 -4.07 -4.52 -8.26
CA SER A 93 -5.47 -4.80 -8.57
C SER A 93 -5.62 -5.71 -9.80
N PRO A 94 -5.42 -7.04 -9.67
CA PRO A 94 -5.34 -7.93 -10.82
C PRO A 94 -6.65 -8.02 -11.61
N ALA A 95 -7.80 -7.98 -10.94
CA ALA A 95 -9.10 -8.09 -11.59
C ALA A 95 -9.38 -6.94 -12.57
N GLU A 96 -8.87 -5.75 -12.30
CA GLU A 96 -9.00 -4.61 -13.20
C GLU A 96 -8.28 -4.84 -14.53
N ARG A 97 -7.10 -5.44 -14.49
CA ARG A 97 -6.30 -5.77 -15.68
C ARG A 97 -6.90 -6.95 -16.43
N ALA A 98 -7.31 -7.99 -15.68
CA ALA A 98 -7.92 -9.18 -16.25
C ALA A 98 -9.22 -8.89 -17.02
N ARG A 99 -10.07 -7.96 -16.52
CA ARG A 99 -11.27 -7.49 -17.24
C ARG A 99 -10.95 -6.81 -18.58
N ARG A 100 -9.72 -6.34 -18.76
CA ARG A 100 -9.23 -5.75 -20.02
C ARG A 100 -8.52 -6.76 -20.93
N GLY A 101 -8.51 -8.04 -20.53
CA GLY A 101 -7.96 -9.12 -21.33
C GLY A 101 -6.51 -9.46 -21.04
N VAL A 102 -5.90 -8.86 -20.01
CA VAL A 102 -4.57 -9.26 -19.55
C VAL A 102 -4.70 -10.61 -18.81
N ASP A 103 -3.84 -11.55 -19.14
CA ASP A 103 -3.85 -12.86 -18.51
C ASP A 103 -3.47 -12.77 -17.02
N TRP A 104 -4.17 -13.53 -16.18
CA TRP A 104 -3.92 -13.53 -14.73
C TRP A 104 -2.50 -13.97 -14.38
N ASP A 105 -1.96 -14.95 -15.09
CA ASP A 105 -0.59 -15.43 -14.87
C ASP A 105 0.45 -14.39 -15.29
N GLU A 106 0.23 -13.64 -16.36
CA GLU A 106 1.07 -12.51 -16.76
C GLU A 106 1.15 -11.46 -15.64
N ILE A 107 0.00 -11.10 -15.04
CA ILE A 107 -0.06 -10.11 -13.96
C ILE A 107 0.73 -10.60 -12.75
N TYR A 108 0.39 -11.77 -12.23
CA TYR A 108 0.99 -12.27 -10.99
C TYR A 108 2.47 -12.64 -11.16
N SER A 109 2.85 -13.28 -12.28
CA SER A 109 4.26 -13.62 -12.52
C SER A 109 5.12 -12.36 -12.64
N GLY A 110 4.63 -11.33 -13.37
CA GLY A 110 5.38 -10.10 -13.54
C GLY A 110 5.66 -9.38 -12.22
N TYR A 111 4.66 -9.24 -11.35
CA TYR A 111 4.87 -8.66 -10.03
C TYR A 111 5.82 -9.50 -9.16
N CYS A 112 5.72 -10.84 -9.23
CA CYS A 112 6.63 -11.73 -8.49
C CYS A 112 8.06 -11.65 -9.02
N ASP A 113 8.25 -11.64 -10.34
CA ASP A 113 9.57 -11.50 -10.97
C ASP A 113 10.22 -10.17 -10.59
N GLY A 114 9.41 -9.09 -10.56
CA GLY A 114 9.86 -7.78 -10.09
C GLY A 114 10.28 -7.77 -8.61
N ALA A 115 9.55 -8.47 -7.76
CA ALA A 115 9.90 -8.60 -6.35
C ALA A 115 11.23 -9.35 -6.13
N ASP A 116 11.46 -10.42 -6.89
CA ASP A 116 12.72 -11.16 -6.86
C ASP A 116 13.90 -10.29 -7.35
N GLU A 117 13.71 -9.56 -8.46
CA GLU A 117 14.72 -8.66 -9.03
C GLU A 117 15.00 -7.45 -8.10
N ALA A 118 13.97 -6.87 -7.47
CA ALA A 118 14.12 -5.80 -6.51
C ALA A 118 15.04 -6.16 -5.33
N ARG A 119 14.88 -7.39 -4.82
CA ARG A 119 15.75 -7.91 -3.77
C ARG A 119 17.19 -8.06 -4.24
N GLU A 120 17.41 -8.55 -5.47
CA GLU A 120 18.75 -8.76 -6.03
C GLU A 120 19.46 -7.44 -6.31
N LEU A 121 18.77 -6.44 -6.87
CA LEU A 121 19.37 -5.19 -7.31
C LEU A 121 19.50 -4.15 -6.18
N TYR A 122 18.53 -4.09 -5.28
CA TYR A 122 18.42 -3.00 -4.30
C TYR A 122 18.40 -3.47 -2.85
N GLY A 123 18.35 -4.78 -2.60
CA GLY A 123 18.26 -5.33 -1.25
C GLY A 123 16.94 -5.07 -0.54
N VAL A 124 15.92 -4.58 -1.25
CA VAL A 124 14.57 -4.37 -0.71
C VAL A 124 13.78 -5.66 -0.82
N GLU A 125 13.29 -6.13 0.30
CA GLU A 125 12.39 -7.28 0.34
C GLU A 125 10.97 -6.84 -0.02
N VAL A 126 10.48 -7.20 -1.20
CA VAL A 126 9.10 -6.90 -1.62
C VAL A 126 8.23 -8.13 -1.44
N ARG A 127 7.08 -7.96 -0.79
CA ARG A 127 6.01 -8.94 -0.69
C ARG A 127 4.74 -8.37 -1.31
N LEU A 128 3.81 -9.22 -1.68
CA LEU A 128 2.67 -8.87 -2.51
C LEU A 128 1.35 -9.18 -1.81
N THR A 129 0.40 -8.25 -1.90
CA THR A 129 -0.92 -8.36 -1.30
C THR A 129 -1.98 -7.83 -2.27
N PRO A 130 -2.40 -8.64 -3.29
CA PRO A 130 -3.39 -8.19 -4.26
C PRO A 130 -4.72 -7.81 -3.63
N ASP A 131 -5.33 -6.76 -4.17
CA ASP A 131 -6.64 -6.29 -3.75
C ASP A 131 -7.78 -6.88 -4.58
N ILE A 132 -8.87 -7.15 -3.89
CA ILE A 132 -10.18 -7.36 -4.48
C ILE A 132 -10.81 -5.97 -4.67
N PRO A 133 -11.11 -5.53 -5.91
CA PRO A 133 -11.78 -4.26 -6.11
C PRO A 133 -13.24 -4.34 -5.68
N ARG A 134 -13.66 -3.46 -4.78
CA ARG A 134 -15.06 -3.34 -4.33
C ARG A 134 -15.97 -3.09 -5.53
N GLY A 135 -17.15 -3.72 -5.55
CA GLY A 135 -18.14 -3.55 -6.62
C GLY A 135 -17.86 -4.35 -7.90
N PHE A 136 -16.74 -5.07 -8.03
CA PHE A 136 -16.47 -5.91 -9.22
C PHE A 136 -17.24 -7.24 -9.23
N GLY A 137 -17.71 -7.68 -8.08
CA GLY A 137 -18.44 -8.94 -7.92
C GLY A 137 -17.61 -10.04 -7.27
N LEU A 138 -18.30 -11.13 -6.94
CA LEU A 138 -17.65 -12.24 -6.21
C LEU A 138 -16.84 -13.17 -7.12
N ASP A 139 -17.14 -13.25 -8.40
CA ASP A 139 -16.39 -14.09 -9.33
C ASP A 139 -14.94 -13.61 -9.48
N GLU A 140 -14.73 -12.30 -9.61
CA GLU A 140 -13.42 -11.69 -9.63
C GLU A 140 -12.70 -11.76 -8.27
N ALA A 141 -13.46 -11.66 -7.19
CA ALA A 141 -12.92 -11.83 -5.84
C ALA A 141 -12.39 -13.27 -5.64
N GLU A 142 -13.15 -14.29 -6.04
CA GLU A 142 -12.72 -15.70 -6.01
C GLU A 142 -11.52 -15.96 -6.94
N ALA A 143 -11.50 -15.34 -8.12
CA ALA A 143 -10.36 -15.43 -9.03
C ALA A 143 -9.09 -14.83 -8.40
N THR A 144 -9.21 -13.65 -7.77
CA THR A 144 -8.09 -13.00 -7.06
C THR A 144 -7.53 -13.93 -5.99
N VAL A 145 -8.36 -14.53 -5.14
CA VAL A 145 -7.93 -15.47 -4.09
C VAL A 145 -7.29 -16.72 -4.68
N ARG A 146 -7.85 -17.29 -5.74
CA ARG A 146 -7.31 -18.48 -6.39
C ARG A 146 -5.89 -18.24 -6.93
N TYR A 147 -5.68 -17.12 -7.61
CA TYR A 147 -4.36 -16.76 -8.14
C TYR A 147 -3.39 -16.34 -7.04
N ALA A 148 -3.85 -15.61 -6.03
CA ALA A 148 -3.02 -15.31 -4.85
C ALA A 148 -2.50 -16.59 -4.18
N GLY A 149 -3.37 -17.60 -4.01
CA GLY A 149 -2.97 -18.92 -3.50
C GLY A 149 -1.98 -19.65 -4.40
N LYS A 150 -2.14 -19.56 -5.74
CA LYS A 150 -1.20 -20.14 -6.72
C LYS A 150 0.20 -19.55 -6.62
N TYR A 151 0.29 -18.23 -6.36
CA TYR A 151 1.57 -17.49 -6.30
C TYR A 151 2.09 -17.27 -4.87
N ARG A 152 1.48 -17.93 -3.87
CA ARG A 152 1.87 -17.79 -2.46
C ARG A 152 3.36 -18.05 -2.22
N ASP A 153 3.88 -19.12 -2.80
CA ASP A 153 5.31 -19.49 -2.66
C ASP A 153 6.25 -18.56 -3.44
N ARG A 154 5.69 -17.63 -4.22
CA ARG A 154 6.38 -16.54 -4.93
C ARG A 154 6.27 -15.18 -4.20
N GLY A 155 5.82 -15.18 -2.93
CA GLY A 155 5.77 -13.96 -2.12
C GLY A 155 4.42 -13.23 -2.09
N VAL A 156 3.34 -13.84 -2.60
CA VAL A 156 1.98 -13.33 -2.40
C VAL A 156 1.48 -13.82 -1.05
N LEU A 157 1.40 -12.92 -0.05
CA LEU A 157 1.22 -13.28 1.35
C LEU A 157 -0.18 -13.00 1.91
N GLY A 158 -0.95 -12.17 1.25
CA GLY A 158 -2.27 -11.78 1.72
C GLY A 158 -3.16 -11.31 0.59
N ILE A 159 -4.38 -10.95 0.94
CA ILE A 159 -5.33 -10.25 0.07
C ILE A 159 -5.90 -9.04 0.81
N GLY A 160 -6.19 -7.99 0.06
CA GLY A 160 -6.91 -6.83 0.55
C GLY A 160 -8.27 -6.65 -0.12
N LEU A 161 -8.94 -5.60 0.27
CA LEU A 161 -10.22 -5.14 -0.29
C LEU A 161 -10.10 -3.62 -0.48
N GLY A 162 -10.10 -3.13 -1.71
CA GLY A 162 -9.90 -1.72 -2.05
C GLY A 162 -11.03 -1.13 -2.88
N GLY A 163 -11.02 0.19 -3.09
CA GLY A 163 -12.00 0.92 -3.90
C GLY A 163 -13.07 1.63 -3.07
N LEU A 164 -14.28 1.82 -3.62
CA LEU A 164 -15.36 2.66 -3.07
C LEU A 164 -15.89 2.13 -1.73
N GLU A 165 -15.18 2.44 -0.65
CA GLU A 165 -15.46 1.93 0.70
C GLU A 165 -16.87 2.27 1.18
N ALA A 166 -17.31 3.52 0.98
CA ALA A 166 -18.60 3.99 1.46
C ALA A 166 -19.81 3.33 0.74
N GLU A 167 -19.60 2.80 -0.48
CA GLU A 167 -20.67 2.18 -1.27
C GLU A 167 -20.75 0.67 -1.09
N PHE A 168 -19.61 0.02 -0.81
CA PHE A 168 -19.48 -1.44 -0.75
C PHE A 168 -18.86 -1.88 0.58
N PRO A 169 -19.68 -2.23 1.58
CA PRO A 169 -19.20 -2.66 2.89
C PRO A 169 -18.47 -4.02 2.81
N PRO A 170 -17.69 -4.39 3.84
CA PRO A 170 -16.87 -5.59 3.82
C PRO A 170 -17.64 -6.92 3.93
N GLU A 171 -18.80 -6.97 4.59
CA GLU A 171 -19.53 -8.18 4.94
C GLU A 171 -19.83 -9.10 3.76
N PRO A 172 -20.20 -8.61 2.55
CA PRO A 172 -20.46 -9.48 1.40
C PRO A 172 -19.25 -10.34 0.97
N TYR A 173 -18.04 -9.96 1.37
CA TYR A 173 -16.79 -10.66 1.02
C TYR A 173 -16.35 -11.68 2.09
N GLU A 174 -17.11 -11.86 3.19
CA GLU A 174 -16.78 -12.75 4.32
C GLU A 174 -16.35 -14.16 3.85
N ARG A 175 -17.13 -14.79 2.97
CA ARG A 175 -16.81 -16.13 2.47
C ARG A 175 -15.49 -16.17 1.71
N VAL A 176 -15.25 -15.22 0.83
CA VAL A 176 -14.03 -15.15 0.01
C VAL A 176 -12.80 -14.97 0.87
N PHE A 177 -12.87 -14.09 1.87
CA PHE A 177 -11.78 -13.88 2.83
C PHE A 177 -11.57 -15.09 3.76
N SER A 178 -12.64 -15.80 4.11
CA SER A 178 -12.52 -17.07 4.85
C SER A 178 -11.77 -18.13 4.06
N GLU A 179 -12.08 -18.26 2.76
CA GLU A 179 -11.38 -19.17 1.84
C GLU A 179 -9.91 -18.78 1.66
N ALA A 180 -9.61 -17.47 1.55
CA ALA A 180 -8.24 -16.97 1.48
C ALA A 180 -7.41 -17.30 2.73
N ARG A 181 -7.98 -17.09 3.92
CA ARG A 181 -7.32 -17.46 5.19
C ARG A 181 -7.10 -18.97 5.30
N ALA A 182 -8.07 -19.78 4.85
CA ALA A 182 -7.91 -21.23 4.79
C ALA A 182 -6.79 -21.66 3.83
N ALA A 183 -6.53 -20.89 2.77
CA ALA A 183 -5.39 -21.09 1.86
C ALA A 183 -4.06 -20.54 2.40
N GLY A 184 -4.05 -19.97 3.61
CA GLY A 184 -2.86 -19.42 4.26
C GLY A 184 -2.49 -18.00 3.84
N LEU A 185 -3.44 -17.25 3.25
CA LEU A 185 -3.28 -15.84 2.92
C LEU A 185 -3.78 -14.96 4.07
N ALA A 186 -3.08 -13.90 4.39
CA ALA A 186 -3.51 -12.92 5.39
C ALA A 186 -4.63 -12.02 4.83
N SER A 187 -5.46 -11.48 5.71
CA SER A 187 -6.47 -10.47 5.39
C SER A 187 -5.96 -9.08 5.77
N VAL A 188 -5.84 -8.18 4.80
CA VAL A 188 -5.32 -6.82 4.96
C VAL A 188 -6.17 -5.79 4.18
N PRO A 189 -7.47 -5.64 4.50
CA PRO A 189 -8.38 -4.77 3.77
C PRO A 189 -8.19 -3.28 4.09
N HIS A 190 -8.57 -2.40 3.15
CA HIS A 190 -8.83 -1.00 3.43
C HIS A 190 -10.13 -0.88 4.22
N ALA A 191 -10.10 -0.13 5.32
CA ALA A 191 -11.28 0.18 6.12
C ALA A 191 -11.03 1.41 7.00
N GLY A 192 -12.05 2.22 7.21
CA GLY A 192 -11.97 3.42 8.03
C GLY A 192 -11.15 4.54 7.42
N GLU A 193 -11.14 4.64 6.10
CA GLU A 193 -10.65 5.79 5.35
C GLU A 193 -11.81 6.71 4.98
N ALA A 194 -12.63 6.29 4.02
CA ALA A 194 -13.79 7.05 3.54
C ALA A 194 -15.09 6.70 4.28
N ALA A 195 -15.22 5.45 4.77
CA ALA A 195 -16.33 5.02 5.64
C ALA A 195 -15.92 5.08 7.12
N GLY A 196 -16.91 4.99 8.01
CA GLY A 196 -16.73 5.14 9.45
C GLY A 196 -16.21 3.89 10.17
N PRO A 197 -16.27 3.90 11.53
CA PRO A 197 -15.83 2.78 12.36
C PRO A 197 -16.50 1.45 12.04
N GLU A 198 -17.72 1.47 11.51
CA GLU A 198 -18.46 0.27 11.08
C GLU A 198 -17.73 -0.52 10.00
N SER A 199 -17.03 0.16 9.08
CA SER A 199 -16.22 -0.50 8.06
C SER A 199 -15.02 -1.23 8.67
N ILE A 200 -14.37 -0.62 9.68
CA ILE A 200 -13.29 -1.27 10.42
C ILE A 200 -13.81 -2.49 11.18
N ARG A 201 -14.97 -2.40 11.84
CA ARG A 201 -15.59 -3.56 12.51
C ARG A 201 -15.88 -4.69 11.54
N GLY A 202 -16.48 -4.39 10.39
CA GLY A 202 -16.72 -5.39 9.36
C GLY A 202 -15.41 -6.02 8.84
N ALA A 203 -14.35 -5.23 8.67
CA ALA A 203 -13.03 -5.75 8.32
C ALA A 203 -12.46 -6.71 9.39
N LEU A 204 -12.59 -6.36 10.65
CA LEU A 204 -12.10 -7.20 11.78
C LEU A 204 -12.95 -8.46 11.97
N GLU A 205 -14.27 -8.36 11.91
CA GLU A 205 -15.21 -9.43 12.25
C GLU A 205 -15.50 -10.34 11.05
N ALA A 206 -15.93 -9.77 9.92
CA ALA A 206 -16.30 -10.55 8.74
C ALA A 206 -15.06 -11.00 7.94
N LEU A 207 -14.10 -10.10 7.69
CA LEU A 207 -12.94 -10.45 6.89
C LEU A 207 -11.80 -11.06 7.72
N GLY A 208 -11.86 -10.98 9.06
CA GLY A 208 -10.82 -11.47 9.95
C GLY A 208 -9.50 -10.76 9.70
N ALA A 209 -9.53 -9.44 9.56
CA ALA A 209 -8.37 -8.63 9.24
C ALA A 209 -7.27 -8.82 10.29
N LYS A 210 -6.06 -9.12 9.82
CA LYS A 210 -4.85 -9.16 10.63
C LYS A 210 -4.26 -7.76 10.81
N ARG A 211 -4.44 -6.91 9.81
CA ARG A 211 -4.01 -5.53 9.74
C ARG A 211 -5.05 -4.75 8.92
N VAL A 212 -5.21 -3.48 9.19
CA VAL A 212 -6.17 -2.62 8.49
C VAL A 212 -5.42 -1.50 7.79
N ARG A 213 -5.64 -1.36 6.49
CA ARG A 213 -5.12 -0.23 5.73
C ARG A 213 -5.93 1.01 6.05
N HIS A 214 -5.24 2.13 6.27
CA HIS A 214 -5.70 3.38 6.87
C HIS A 214 -6.18 3.22 8.31
N GLY A 215 -7.43 2.85 8.53
CA GLY A 215 -8.01 2.71 9.86
C GLY A 215 -8.14 4.02 10.65
N ILE A 216 -7.96 5.17 10.00
CA ILE A 216 -7.82 6.48 10.67
C ILE A 216 -9.09 6.93 11.39
N ARG A 217 -10.26 6.44 10.98
CA ARG A 217 -11.54 6.76 11.59
C ARG A 217 -11.87 5.91 12.83
N ALA A 218 -10.95 5.02 13.25
CA ALA A 218 -11.09 4.31 14.53
C ALA A 218 -11.22 5.26 15.73
N VAL A 219 -10.68 6.47 15.65
CA VAL A 219 -10.78 7.51 16.69
C VAL A 219 -12.22 7.97 16.95
N GLU A 220 -13.15 7.72 16.01
CA GLU A 220 -14.56 8.10 16.14
C GLU A 220 -15.36 7.14 17.05
N ASP A 221 -14.78 5.96 17.41
CA ASP A 221 -15.38 4.98 18.31
C ASP A 221 -14.34 4.48 19.33
N ALA A 222 -14.43 4.97 20.56
CA ALA A 222 -13.48 4.64 21.62
C ALA A 222 -13.47 3.14 21.96
N GLY A 223 -14.59 2.43 21.82
CA GLY A 223 -14.66 0.99 22.07
C GLY A 223 -13.93 0.20 20.98
N LEU A 224 -14.08 0.58 19.72
CA LEU A 224 -13.35 0.00 18.59
C LEU A 224 -11.85 0.29 18.70
N LEU A 225 -11.48 1.52 19.03
CA LEU A 225 -10.08 1.90 19.18
C LEU A 225 -9.41 1.08 20.30
N GLN A 226 -10.09 0.87 21.44
CA GLN A 226 -9.58 0.01 22.50
C GLN A 226 -9.44 -1.45 22.04
N GLU A 227 -10.40 -1.97 21.28
CA GLU A 227 -10.31 -3.32 20.69
C GLU A 227 -9.10 -3.48 19.77
N ILE A 228 -8.84 -2.49 18.89
CA ILE A 228 -7.68 -2.45 18.00
C ILE A 228 -6.38 -2.52 18.80
N VAL A 229 -6.28 -1.73 19.88
CA VAL A 229 -5.12 -1.72 20.78
C VAL A 229 -4.96 -3.07 21.48
N ASP A 230 -6.01 -3.61 22.10
CA ASP A 230 -5.97 -4.87 22.84
C ASP A 230 -5.59 -6.06 21.94
N ARG A 231 -6.07 -6.07 20.70
CA ARG A 231 -5.77 -7.10 19.68
C ARG A 231 -4.45 -6.85 18.96
N ARG A 232 -3.77 -5.73 19.21
CA ARG A 232 -2.54 -5.30 18.53
C ARG A 232 -2.68 -5.29 17.02
N VAL A 233 -3.83 -4.83 16.51
CA VAL A 233 -4.05 -4.67 15.07
C VAL A 233 -3.25 -3.45 14.60
N VAL A 234 -2.39 -3.64 13.61
CA VAL A 234 -1.63 -2.53 13.01
C VAL A 234 -2.51 -1.79 12.02
N LEU A 235 -2.45 -0.47 12.06
CA LEU A 235 -3.08 0.44 11.10
C LEU A 235 -2.01 0.99 10.15
N ASP A 236 -2.19 0.80 8.84
CA ASP A 236 -1.24 1.28 7.83
C ASP A 236 -1.65 2.68 7.37
N VAL A 237 -1.12 3.70 8.05
CA VAL A 237 -1.53 5.09 7.86
C VAL A 237 -0.71 5.76 6.75
N CYS A 238 -1.41 6.50 5.89
CA CYS A 238 -0.83 7.21 4.75
C CYS A 238 -1.18 8.71 4.85
N PRO A 239 -0.41 9.50 5.64
CA PRO A 239 -0.82 10.86 6.01
C PRO A 239 -1.03 11.79 4.82
N LEU A 240 -0.14 11.75 3.82
CA LEU A 240 -0.25 12.63 2.66
C LEU A 240 -1.32 12.16 1.67
N SER A 241 -1.55 10.85 1.56
CA SER A 241 -2.71 10.32 0.82
C SER A 241 -4.02 10.83 1.43
N ASN A 242 -4.18 10.69 2.76
CA ASN A 242 -5.38 11.13 3.46
C ASN A 242 -5.66 12.63 3.28
N LEU A 243 -4.61 13.45 3.16
CA LEU A 243 -4.74 14.86 2.83
C LEU A 243 -5.12 15.06 1.35
N ARG A 244 -4.53 14.31 0.42
CA ARG A 244 -4.78 14.43 -1.03
C ARG A 244 -6.16 13.94 -1.44
N THR A 245 -6.63 12.85 -0.84
CA THR A 245 -7.99 12.31 -1.02
C THR A 245 -9.04 13.15 -0.28
N ARG A 246 -8.61 14.10 0.56
CA ARG A 246 -9.46 15.01 1.37
C ARG A 246 -10.32 14.29 2.41
N VAL A 247 -9.97 13.08 2.79
CA VAL A 247 -10.56 12.42 3.96
C VAL A 247 -10.10 13.10 5.25
N VAL A 248 -8.93 13.74 5.20
CA VAL A 248 -8.45 14.72 6.19
C VAL A 248 -8.31 16.08 5.49
N ARG A 249 -8.83 17.16 6.10
CA ARG A 249 -8.85 18.49 5.49
C ARG A 249 -7.52 19.23 5.60
N ASP A 250 -6.88 19.08 6.73
CA ASP A 250 -5.61 19.69 7.08
C ASP A 250 -4.75 18.67 7.80
N LEU A 251 -3.44 18.66 7.51
CA LEU A 251 -2.52 17.74 8.16
C LEU A 251 -2.52 17.92 9.69
N ALA A 252 -2.69 19.14 10.18
CA ALA A 252 -2.80 19.43 11.63
C ALA A 252 -4.03 18.78 12.31
N GLU A 253 -5.04 18.41 11.53
CA GLU A 253 -6.25 17.71 12.01
C GLU A 253 -6.15 16.19 11.87
N HIS A 254 -5.00 15.66 11.38
CA HIS A 254 -4.84 14.24 11.13
C HIS A 254 -4.93 13.43 12.44
N PRO A 255 -5.72 12.34 12.47
CA PRO A 255 -5.97 11.56 13.71
C PRO A 255 -4.79 10.71 14.18
N LEU A 256 -3.68 10.63 13.43
CA LEU A 256 -2.50 9.83 13.76
C LEU A 256 -1.97 10.07 15.18
N PRO A 257 -1.83 11.34 15.68
CA PRO A 257 -1.40 11.56 17.07
C PRO A 257 -2.35 10.96 18.11
N GLN A 258 -3.65 10.99 17.85
CA GLN A 258 -4.65 10.40 18.75
C GLN A 258 -4.58 8.87 18.72
N LEU A 259 -4.41 8.27 17.55
CA LEU A 259 -4.24 6.81 17.41
C LEU A 259 -3.02 6.33 18.20
N VAL A 260 -1.84 6.91 17.94
CA VAL A 260 -0.60 6.55 18.64
C VAL A 260 -0.71 6.85 20.14
N GLY A 261 -1.25 8.00 20.52
CA GLY A 261 -1.46 8.39 21.92
C GLY A 261 -2.41 7.44 22.68
N SER A 262 -3.28 6.72 21.98
CA SER A 262 -4.15 5.69 22.54
C SER A 262 -3.49 4.30 22.62
N GLY A 263 -2.26 4.16 22.10
CA GLY A 263 -1.50 2.91 22.08
C GLY A 263 -1.73 2.05 20.83
N ALA A 264 -2.40 2.57 19.81
CA ALA A 264 -2.54 1.86 18.54
C ALA A 264 -1.20 1.80 17.79
N LEU A 265 -0.90 0.66 17.18
CA LEU A 265 0.26 0.47 16.34
C LEU A 265 -0.03 1.05 14.95
N CYS A 266 0.73 2.06 14.55
CA CYS A 266 0.58 2.71 13.26
C CYS A 266 1.87 2.58 12.45
N SER A 267 1.83 1.90 11.31
CA SER A 267 2.89 1.98 10.30
C SER A 267 2.66 3.18 9.38
N ILE A 268 3.71 3.70 8.75
CA ILE A 268 3.62 4.81 7.80
C ILE A 268 3.94 4.31 6.41
N SER A 269 3.10 4.69 5.46
CA SER A 269 3.16 4.26 4.07
C SER A 269 2.72 5.39 3.13
N THR A 270 2.89 5.20 1.81
CA THR A 270 2.67 6.24 0.80
C THR A 270 1.37 6.13 0.02
N ASP A 271 0.73 4.94 0.01
CA ASP A 271 -0.47 4.63 -0.79
C ASP A 271 -0.21 4.69 -2.31
N ASP A 272 -0.38 5.84 -2.95
CA ASP A 272 -0.17 6.09 -4.38
C ASP A 272 0.87 7.20 -4.62
N PRO A 273 2.17 6.97 -4.34
CA PRO A 273 3.16 8.04 -4.23
C PRO A 273 3.37 8.85 -5.51
N ALA A 274 3.28 8.22 -6.70
CA ALA A 274 3.40 8.96 -7.95
C ALA A 274 2.17 9.84 -8.20
N MET A 275 0.98 9.35 -7.87
CA MET A 275 -0.27 10.06 -8.05
C MET A 275 -0.41 11.24 -7.08
N PHE A 276 0.06 11.08 -5.84
CA PHE A 276 -0.07 12.12 -4.81
C PHE A 276 1.13 13.07 -4.72
N GLY A 277 2.16 12.87 -5.55
CA GLY A 277 3.37 13.69 -5.57
C GLY A 277 4.18 13.57 -4.28
N THR A 278 4.09 12.42 -3.64
CA THR A 278 4.80 12.08 -2.42
C THR A 278 5.88 11.02 -2.63
N ASP A 279 6.57 10.69 -1.56
CA ASP A 279 7.53 9.60 -1.41
C ASP A 279 7.58 9.19 0.08
N LEU A 280 8.22 8.05 0.35
CA LEU A 280 8.26 7.50 1.71
C LEU A 280 8.95 8.44 2.73
N THR A 281 9.90 9.27 2.30
CA THR A 281 10.51 10.27 3.19
C THR A 281 9.51 11.35 3.57
N LYS A 282 8.71 11.83 2.62
CA LYS A 282 7.71 12.89 2.88
C LYS A 282 6.59 12.40 3.80
N ASP A 283 6.08 11.18 3.61
CA ASP A 283 5.05 10.63 4.49
C ASP A 283 5.57 10.41 5.92
N TYR A 284 6.80 9.92 6.08
CA TYR A 284 7.44 9.86 7.39
C TYR A 284 7.67 11.24 7.98
N ALA A 285 8.10 12.24 7.19
CA ALA A 285 8.25 13.62 7.65
C ALA A 285 6.92 14.22 8.13
N ALA A 286 5.83 13.98 7.38
CA ALA A 286 4.49 14.40 7.78
C ALA A 286 4.09 13.76 9.12
N ALA A 287 4.32 12.47 9.31
CA ALA A 287 4.03 11.78 10.56
C ALA A 287 4.89 12.29 11.73
N CYS A 288 6.18 12.51 11.51
CA CYS A 288 7.08 13.03 12.53
C CYS A 288 6.83 14.51 12.89
N SER A 289 6.21 15.29 11.99
CA SER A 289 5.82 16.68 12.29
C SER A 289 4.84 16.80 13.47
N PHE A 290 4.20 15.71 13.85
CA PHE A 290 3.35 15.60 15.04
C PHE A 290 4.15 15.32 16.32
N GLY A 291 5.47 15.24 16.27
CA GLY A 291 6.31 14.87 17.42
C GLY A 291 6.35 13.37 17.70
N LEU A 292 6.05 12.55 16.68
CA LEU A 292 6.11 11.08 16.76
C LEU A 292 7.48 10.59 16.23
N GLU A 293 7.95 9.47 16.77
CA GLU A 293 9.29 8.96 16.48
C GLU A 293 9.30 7.96 15.33
N PRO A 294 10.26 8.04 14.37
CA PRO A 294 10.36 7.08 13.28
C PRO A 294 10.55 5.62 13.74
N SER A 295 11.19 5.41 14.89
CA SER A 295 11.38 4.10 15.51
C SER A 295 10.07 3.42 15.91
N ASP A 296 9.05 4.20 16.31
CA ASP A 296 7.73 3.66 16.63
C ASP A 296 7.04 3.13 15.38
N PHE A 297 7.17 3.84 14.26
CA PHE A 297 6.63 3.41 12.97
C PHE A 297 7.34 2.16 12.43
N TYR A 298 8.67 2.09 12.61
CA TYR A 298 9.43 0.90 12.27
C TYR A 298 9.00 -0.31 13.10
N THR A 299 8.80 -0.12 14.39
CA THR A 299 8.30 -1.15 15.32
C THR A 299 6.90 -1.62 14.92
N ALA A 300 5.99 -0.69 14.60
CA ALA A 300 4.67 -1.04 14.09
C ALA A 300 4.76 -1.80 12.75
N GLY A 301 5.68 -1.40 11.87
CA GLY A 301 5.99 -2.10 10.63
C GLY A 301 6.43 -3.55 10.85
N LEU A 302 7.31 -3.80 11.84
CA LEU A 302 7.73 -5.16 12.23
C LEU A 302 6.55 -6.02 12.72
N GLU A 303 5.66 -5.46 13.52
CA GLU A 303 4.48 -6.16 14.03
C GLU A 303 3.45 -6.45 12.93
N GLY A 304 3.35 -5.56 11.96
CA GLY A 304 2.42 -5.67 10.83
C GLY A 304 2.91 -6.54 9.67
N ALA A 305 4.22 -6.69 9.48
CA ALA A 305 4.81 -7.39 8.34
C ALA A 305 4.32 -8.85 8.22
N LEU A 306 3.95 -9.24 7.00
CA LEU A 306 3.45 -10.58 6.69
C LEU A 306 4.56 -11.56 6.28
N CYS A 307 5.82 -11.21 6.47
CA CYS A 307 6.95 -12.02 6.05
C CYS A 307 7.15 -13.27 6.92
N ASP A 308 8.01 -14.16 6.42
CA ASP A 308 8.46 -15.34 7.16
C ASP A 308 9.40 -14.98 8.33
N ALA A 309 9.58 -15.93 9.25
CA ALA A 309 10.40 -15.72 10.44
C ALA A 309 11.87 -15.33 10.15
N PRO A 310 12.57 -15.90 9.15
CA PRO A 310 13.91 -15.46 8.77
C PRO A 310 13.95 -13.99 8.31
N THR A 311 13.02 -13.57 7.46
CA THR A 311 12.91 -12.17 7.01
C THR A 311 12.61 -11.24 8.20
N LEU A 312 11.67 -11.62 9.05
CA LEU A 312 11.33 -10.81 10.24
C LEU A 312 12.53 -10.68 11.21
N SER A 313 13.33 -11.76 11.38
CA SER A 313 14.56 -11.70 12.20
C SER A 313 15.56 -10.69 11.63
N ARG A 314 15.80 -10.72 10.32
CA ARG A 314 16.67 -9.76 9.65
C ARG A 314 16.18 -8.33 9.79
N LEU A 315 14.87 -8.08 9.65
CA LEU A 315 14.30 -6.75 9.84
C LEU A 315 14.47 -6.24 11.28
N ARG A 316 14.32 -7.13 12.28
CA ARG A 316 14.61 -6.78 13.69
C ARG A 316 16.07 -6.41 13.89
N GLU A 317 17.01 -7.23 13.37
CA GLU A 317 18.44 -6.92 13.43
C GLU A 317 18.76 -5.55 12.84
N VAL A 318 18.19 -5.22 11.68
CA VAL A 318 18.36 -3.89 11.05
C VAL A 318 17.85 -2.76 11.96
N GLY A 319 16.71 -2.94 12.62
CA GLY A 319 16.15 -1.96 13.55
C GLY A 319 16.95 -1.82 14.84
N ASP A 320 17.41 -2.95 15.39
CA ASP A 320 18.18 -3.00 16.65
C ASP A 320 19.60 -2.44 16.49
N GLU A 321 20.24 -2.62 15.31
CA GLU A 321 21.57 -2.09 15.00
C GLU A 321 21.55 -0.61 14.63
N PHE A 322 20.38 -0.05 14.27
CA PHE A 322 20.27 1.34 13.87
C PHE A 322 20.21 2.28 15.08
N GLU A 323 21.06 3.32 15.08
CA GLU A 323 21.13 4.32 16.15
C GLU A 323 20.04 5.39 16.00
N TRP A 324 18.80 5.06 16.37
CA TRP A 324 17.60 5.93 16.24
C TRP A 324 17.77 7.31 16.90
N GLU A 325 18.55 7.40 17.97
CA GLU A 325 18.83 8.66 18.68
C GLU A 325 19.57 9.69 17.82
N ARG A 326 20.16 9.25 16.70
CA ARG A 326 20.84 10.14 15.75
C ARG A 326 19.93 10.73 14.69
N VAL A 327 18.69 10.26 14.59
CA VAL A 327 17.71 10.84 13.67
C VAL A 327 17.28 12.18 14.23
N SER A 328 17.69 13.26 13.57
CA SER A 328 17.37 14.63 13.98
C SER A 328 16.10 15.12 13.30
N ALA A 329 15.48 16.16 13.84
CA ALA A 329 14.36 16.83 13.17
C ALA A 329 14.71 17.25 11.72
N ALA A 330 15.96 17.64 11.45
CA ALA A 330 16.42 18.01 10.11
C ALA A 330 16.51 16.82 9.13
N ASP A 331 16.61 15.58 9.63
CA ASP A 331 16.60 14.37 8.80
C ASP A 331 15.17 13.96 8.41
N VAL A 332 14.19 14.51 9.09
CA VAL A 332 12.76 14.23 8.94
C VAL A 332 12.03 15.38 8.25
N GLU A 333 12.58 16.60 8.27
CA GLU A 333 12.02 17.75 7.53
C GLU A 333 12.27 17.60 6.03
N VAL A 334 11.21 17.72 5.25
CA VAL A 334 11.31 17.86 3.78
C VAL A 334 11.62 19.31 3.46
N THR A 335 12.82 19.56 2.91
CA THR A 335 13.18 20.85 2.30
C THR A 335 12.41 21.10 1.01
#